data_1252fc11e4cf64ab1e2ef7bd6f36b4c3
#
_entry.id   1252fc11e4cf64ab1e2ef7bd6f36b4c3
#
_cell.length_a   1.000
_cell.length_b   1.000
_cell.length_c   1.000
_cell.angle_alpha   90.00
_cell.angle_beta   90.00
_cell.angle_gamma   90.00
#
_symmetry.space_group_name_H-M   'P 1'
#
loop_
_entity.id
_entity.type
_entity.pdbx_description
1 polymer ?
#
loop_
_entity_poly.entity_id
_entity_poly.type
_entity_poly.pdbx_seq_one_letter_code
_entity_poly.pdbx_strand_id
1 'polypeptide(L)'
;MLLRRADGLLMEAAGERDPRERFRGAYLAALRGAGAVLALTGADTAPRARSRNAWVMLQRAAPEFVMWADYFSGHSATRAALEAGLPRAIDDPVADEFSSRVAAFLHDVEDLIAPAARLRAAGDGDDSLR
;
A
#
# COMPACT_ATOMS: atom_id res chain seq x y z
N MET A 1 -11.60 6.42 3.02
CA MET A 1 -10.88 5.28 3.56
C MET A 1 -9.55 5.10 2.86
N LEU A 2 -8.54 4.66 3.61
CA LEU A 2 -7.17 4.58 3.11
C LEU A 2 -7.04 3.67 1.89
N LEU A 3 -7.73 2.53 1.86
CA LEU A 3 -7.65 1.62 0.74
C LEU A 3 -8.27 2.20 -0.53
N ARG A 4 -9.41 2.87 -0.43
CA ARG A 4 -10.00 3.55 -1.59
C ARG A 4 -9.09 4.64 -2.14
N ARG A 5 -8.42 5.36 -1.23
CA ARG A 5 -7.45 6.38 -1.63
C ARG A 5 -6.28 5.74 -2.36
N ALA A 6 -5.81 4.58 -1.89
CA ALA A 6 -4.74 3.84 -2.55
C ALA A 6 -5.15 3.42 -3.96
N ASP A 7 -6.35 2.86 -4.13
CA ASP A 7 -6.85 2.45 -5.44
C ASP A 7 -6.96 3.65 -6.39
N GLY A 8 -7.46 4.79 -5.90
CA GLY A 8 -7.57 6.00 -6.69
C GLY A 8 -6.20 6.51 -7.14
N LEU A 9 -5.22 6.50 -6.26
CA LEU A 9 -3.86 6.92 -6.58
C LEU A 9 -3.23 6.01 -7.64
N LEU A 10 -3.48 4.70 -7.55
CA LEU A 10 -2.96 3.77 -8.55
C LEU A 10 -3.59 4.01 -9.92
N MET A 11 -4.89 4.26 -9.97
CA MET A 11 -5.59 4.58 -11.21
C MET A 11 -5.07 5.88 -11.82
N GLU A 12 -4.84 6.91 -11.01
CA GLU A 12 -4.25 8.16 -11.49
C GLU A 12 -2.85 7.93 -12.06
N ALA A 13 -2.04 7.14 -11.34
CA ALA A 13 -0.69 6.81 -11.78
C ALA A 13 -0.70 6.08 -13.12
N ALA A 14 -1.66 5.18 -13.32
CA ALA A 14 -1.77 4.42 -14.57
C ALA A 14 -2.03 5.33 -15.78
N GLY A 15 -2.63 6.51 -15.57
CA GLY A 15 -2.86 7.48 -16.62
C GLY A 15 -1.66 8.36 -16.97
N GLU A 16 -0.59 8.29 -16.19
CA GLU A 16 0.61 9.11 -16.43
C GLU A 16 1.43 8.56 -17.60
N ARG A 17 1.82 9.47 -18.51
CA ARG A 17 2.61 9.10 -19.69
C ARG A 17 4.08 8.86 -19.35
N ASP A 18 4.64 9.63 -18.41
CA ASP A 18 6.01 9.48 -17.97
C ASP A 18 6.12 8.25 -17.07
N PRO A 19 6.94 7.24 -17.44
CA PRO A 19 7.08 6.04 -16.62
C PRO A 19 7.62 6.34 -15.22
N ARG A 20 8.41 7.40 -15.04
CA ARG A 20 8.88 7.79 -13.72
C ARG A 20 7.73 8.29 -12.85
N GLU A 21 6.80 9.05 -13.43
CA GLU A 21 5.61 9.51 -12.70
C GLU A 21 4.66 8.35 -12.38
N ARG A 22 4.53 7.38 -13.31
CA ARG A 22 3.75 6.17 -13.02
C ARG A 22 4.33 5.40 -11.84
N PHE A 23 5.65 5.23 -11.81
CA PHE A 23 6.34 4.55 -10.71
C PHE A 23 6.11 5.29 -9.38
N ARG A 24 6.32 6.61 -9.39
CA ARG A 24 6.15 7.45 -8.21
C ARG A 24 4.74 7.36 -7.64
N GLY A 25 3.74 7.50 -8.51
CA GLY A 25 2.34 7.41 -8.10
C GLY A 25 1.95 6.03 -7.60
N ALA A 26 2.43 4.98 -8.26
CA ALA A 26 2.19 3.61 -7.82
C ALA A 26 2.84 3.34 -6.45
N TYR A 27 4.04 3.86 -6.22
CA TYR A 27 4.69 3.72 -4.91
C TYR A 27 3.87 4.41 -3.81
N LEU A 28 3.34 5.61 -4.09
CA LEU A 28 2.48 6.32 -3.15
C LEU A 28 1.22 5.50 -2.84
N ALA A 29 0.64 4.87 -3.85
CA ALA A 29 -0.51 3.98 -3.66
C ALA A 29 -0.15 2.81 -2.73
N ALA A 30 1.03 2.22 -2.92
CA ALA A 30 1.50 1.14 -2.05
C ALA A 30 1.65 1.62 -0.60
N LEU A 31 2.20 2.81 -0.39
CA LEU A 31 2.31 3.38 0.96
C LEU A 31 0.94 3.56 1.60
N ARG A 32 -0.05 4.00 0.86
CA ARG A 32 -1.42 4.15 1.37
C ARG A 32 -2.05 2.80 1.69
N GLY A 33 -1.75 1.77 0.90
CA GLY A 33 -2.18 0.40 1.20
C GLY A 33 -1.57 -0.13 2.49
N ALA A 34 -0.28 0.10 2.68
CA ALA A 34 0.39 -0.24 3.94
C ALA A 34 -0.25 0.50 5.12
N GLY A 35 -0.56 1.79 4.93
CA GLY A 35 -1.25 2.59 5.94
C GLY A 35 -2.60 2.01 6.34
N ALA A 36 -3.33 1.45 5.39
CA ALA A 36 -4.62 0.80 5.67
C ALA A 36 -4.45 -0.42 6.58
N VAL A 37 -3.41 -1.23 6.36
CA VAL A 37 -3.10 -2.37 7.22
C VAL A 37 -2.72 -1.90 8.62
N LEU A 38 -1.87 -0.87 8.71
CA LEU A 38 -1.43 -0.34 10.00
C LEU A 38 -2.61 0.23 10.80
N ALA A 39 -3.55 0.89 10.13
CA ALA A 39 -4.76 1.40 10.77
C ALA A 39 -5.63 0.25 11.30
N LEU A 40 -5.78 -0.83 10.51
CA LEU A 40 -6.57 -1.99 10.91
C LEU A 40 -5.99 -2.65 12.17
N THR A 41 -4.68 -2.76 12.25
CA THR A 41 -4.00 -3.42 13.38
C THR A 41 -3.79 -2.50 14.57
N GLY A 42 -4.03 -1.19 14.42
CA GLY A 42 -3.76 -0.20 15.46
C GLY A 42 -2.29 0.17 15.59
N ALA A 43 -1.43 -0.35 14.71
CA ALA A 43 0.01 -0.13 14.79
C ALA A 43 0.41 1.33 14.52
N ASP A 44 -0.39 2.05 13.72
CA ASP A 44 -0.13 3.45 13.39
C ASP A 44 -0.26 4.39 14.59
N THR A 45 -0.98 3.97 15.63
CA THR A 45 -1.18 4.77 16.85
C THR A 45 -0.39 4.23 18.04
N ALA A 46 0.41 3.18 17.85
CA ALA A 46 1.15 2.57 18.94
C ALA A 46 2.20 3.55 19.49
N PRO A 47 2.27 3.73 20.83
CA PRO A 47 3.21 4.70 21.42
C PRO A 47 4.67 4.41 21.10
N ARG A 48 4.98 3.17 20.76
CA ARG A 48 6.34 2.73 20.43
C ARG A 48 6.61 2.60 18.95
N ALA A 49 5.73 3.12 18.10
CA ALA A 49 5.95 3.17 16.66
C ALA A 49 7.07 4.17 16.35
N ARG A 50 8.30 3.80 16.66
CA ARG A 50 9.46 4.68 16.49
C ARG A 50 9.97 4.74 15.08
N SER A 51 9.72 3.69 14.30
CA SER A 51 10.11 3.66 12.92
C SER A 51 9.09 4.42 12.07
N ARG A 52 9.59 5.34 11.22
CA ARG A 52 8.77 6.02 10.21
C ARG A 52 8.77 5.24 8.91
N ASN A 53 9.52 4.15 8.84
CA ASN A 53 9.55 3.31 7.66
C ASN A 53 8.31 2.43 7.64
N ALA A 54 7.41 2.71 6.70
CA ALA A 54 6.13 2.01 6.57
C ALA A 54 6.33 0.51 6.38
N TRP A 55 7.39 0.10 5.68
CA TRP A 55 7.62 -1.31 5.38
C TRP A 55 8.10 -2.08 6.60
N VAL A 56 8.92 -1.46 7.45
CA VAL A 56 9.29 -2.05 8.74
C VAL A 56 8.06 -2.20 9.62
N MET A 57 7.22 -1.18 9.68
CA MET A 57 5.98 -1.23 10.46
C MET A 57 5.02 -2.28 9.94
N LEU A 58 4.86 -2.38 8.61
CA LEU A 58 4.01 -3.37 7.97
C LEU A 58 4.43 -4.79 8.34
N GLN A 59 5.73 -5.07 8.24
CA GLN A 59 6.28 -6.39 8.54
C GLN A 59 6.03 -6.79 9.99
N ARG A 60 6.12 -5.84 10.91
CA ARG A 60 5.88 -6.09 12.34
C ARG A 60 4.40 -6.29 12.65
N ALA A 61 3.54 -5.48 12.03
CA ALA A 61 2.11 -5.52 12.28
C ALA A 61 1.42 -6.71 11.60
N ALA A 62 1.90 -7.09 10.43
CA ALA A 62 1.32 -8.15 9.60
C ALA A 62 2.45 -8.98 8.99
N PRO A 63 3.01 -9.94 9.74
CA PRO A 63 4.14 -10.75 9.24
C PRO A 63 3.86 -11.50 7.95
N GLU A 64 2.61 -11.81 7.64
CA GLU A 64 2.21 -12.42 6.38
C GLU A 64 2.53 -11.55 5.16
N PHE A 65 2.79 -10.25 5.37
CA PHE A 65 3.16 -9.32 4.30
C PHE A 65 4.67 -9.09 4.18
N VAL A 66 5.49 -9.92 4.81
CA VAL A 66 6.94 -9.73 4.81
C VAL A 66 7.52 -9.66 3.39
N MET A 67 7.03 -10.48 2.47
CA MET A 67 7.53 -10.48 1.10
C MET A 67 7.20 -9.17 0.38
N TRP A 68 6.01 -8.62 0.62
CA TRP A 68 5.64 -7.31 0.09
C TRP A 68 6.50 -6.20 0.71
N ALA A 69 6.70 -6.25 2.02
CA ALA A 69 7.53 -5.26 2.72
C ALA A 69 8.96 -5.26 2.16
N ASP A 70 9.54 -6.44 1.94
CA ASP A 70 10.88 -6.57 1.35
C ASP A 70 10.91 -6.04 -0.08
N TYR A 71 9.91 -6.38 -0.87
CA TYR A 71 9.83 -5.93 -2.26
C TYR A 71 9.81 -4.41 -2.34
N PHE A 72 8.92 -3.75 -1.61
CA PHE A 72 8.80 -2.29 -1.66
C PHE A 72 9.97 -1.60 -0.98
N SER A 73 10.51 -2.16 0.08
CA SER A 73 11.71 -1.64 0.73
C SER A 73 12.87 -1.58 -0.26
N GLY A 74 13.00 -2.59 -1.11
CA GLY A 74 14.02 -2.63 -2.16
C GLY A 74 13.87 -1.51 -3.19
N HIS A 75 12.69 -0.90 -3.30
CA HIS A 75 12.43 0.20 -4.25
C HIS A 75 12.47 1.58 -3.60
N SER A 76 12.72 1.67 -2.30
CA SER A 76 12.67 2.93 -1.58
C SER A 76 13.74 3.94 -2.03
N ALA A 77 14.93 3.46 -2.38
CA ALA A 77 16.00 4.31 -2.89
C ALA A 77 15.63 4.92 -4.25
N THR A 78 15.00 4.13 -5.11
CA THR A 78 14.51 4.62 -6.40
C THR A 78 13.46 5.71 -6.20
N ARG A 79 12.52 5.48 -5.31
CA ARG A 79 11.49 6.47 -5.00
C ARG A 79 12.10 7.76 -4.45
N ALA A 80 13.06 7.65 -3.54
CA ALA A 80 13.72 8.80 -2.96
C ALA A 80 14.47 9.60 -4.03
N ALA A 81 15.14 8.93 -4.95
CA ALA A 81 15.83 9.59 -6.05
C ALA A 81 14.87 10.36 -6.96
N LEU A 82 13.71 9.77 -7.27
CA LEU A 82 12.68 10.42 -8.08
C LEU A 82 12.10 11.64 -7.37
N GLU A 83 11.85 11.55 -6.08
CA GLU A 83 11.35 12.69 -5.30
C GLU A 83 12.36 13.83 -5.24
N ALA A 84 13.65 13.51 -5.25
CA ALA A 84 14.73 14.52 -5.26
C ALA A 84 15.03 15.07 -6.66
N GLY A 85 14.33 14.58 -7.70
CA GLY A 85 14.59 15.01 -9.07
C GLY A 85 15.86 14.44 -9.66
N LEU A 86 16.43 13.40 -9.06
CA LEU A 86 17.65 12.78 -9.56
C LEU A 86 17.33 11.86 -10.75
N PRO A 87 18.26 11.73 -11.74
CA PRO A 87 18.02 10.86 -12.86
C PRO A 87 17.98 9.40 -12.44
N ARG A 88 16.96 8.68 -12.93
CA ARG A 88 16.82 7.24 -12.79
C ARG A 88 16.26 6.67 -14.08
N ALA A 89 16.87 5.59 -14.51
CA ALA A 89 16.42 4.91 -15.72
C ALA A 89 15.23 4.03 -15.41
N ILE A 90 14.04 4.57 -15.58
CA ILE A 90 12.78 3.83 -15.45
C ILE A 90 12.07 3.94 -16.80
N ASP A 91 11.92 2.81 -17.47
CA ASP A 91 11.21 2.75 -18.74
C ASP A 91 9.79 2.23 -18.54
N ASP A 92 9.02 2.19 -19.62
CA ASP A 92 7.62 1.77 -19.55
C ASP A 92 7.45 0.35 -18.99
N PRO A 93 8.23 -0.67 -19.45
CA PRO A 93 8.08 -2.02 -18.88
C PRO A 93 8.35 -2.07 -17.38
N VAL A 94 9.34 -1.35 -16.88
CA VAL A 94 9.65 -1.31 -15.44
C VAL A 94 8.50 -0.69 -14.66
N ALA A 95 7.99 0.45 -15.13
CA ALA A 95 6.87 1.13 -14.47
C ALA A 95 5.60 0.28 -14.49
N ASP A 96 5.33 -0.39 -15.61
CA ASP A 96 4.14 -1.22 -15.76
C ASP A 96 4.22 -2.46 -14.86
N GLU A 97 5.37 -3.11 -14.78
CA GLU A 97 5.59 -4.24 -13.88
C GLU A 97 5.41 -3.81 -12.42
N PHE A 98 5.99 -2.68 -12.05
CA PHE A 98 5.84 -2.16 -10.69
C PHE A 98 4.37 -1.86 -10.37
N SER A 99 3.65 -1.23 -11.28
CA SER A 99 2.22 -0.94 -11.11
C SER A 99 1.40 -2.21 -10.93
N SER A 100 1.72 -3.27 -11.69
CA SER A 100 1.06 -4.57 -11.53
C SER A 100 1.31 -5.18 -10.16
N ARG A 101 2.53 -5.04 -9.65
CA ARG A 101 2.87 -5.53 -8.31
C ARG A 101 2.12 -4.75 -7.23
N VAL A 102 2.00 -3.43 -7.39
CA VAL A 102 1.22 -2.62 -6.47
C VAL A 102 -0.25 -3.04 -6.49
N ALA A 103 -0.83 -3.27 -7.68
CA ALA A 103 -2.21 -3.74 -7.79
C ALA A 103 -2.41 -5.07 -7.06
N ALA A 104 -1.47 -6.01 -7.19
CA ALA A 104 -1.53 -7.29 -6.49
C ALA A 104 -1.43 -7.10 -4.98
N PHE A 105 -0.55 -6.21 -4.52
CA PHE A 105 -0.43 -5.89 -3.10
C PHE A 105 -1.73 -5.31 -2.54
N LEU A 106 -2.33 -4.35 -3.25
CA LEU A 106 -3.59 -3.75 -2.80
C LEU A 106 -4.72 -4.77 -2.76
N HIS A 107 -4.71 -5.75 -3.68
CA HIS A 107 -5.66 -6.84 -3.66
C HIS A 107 -5.49 -7.70 -2.40
N ASP A 108 -4.25 -8.03 -2.03
CA ASP A 108 -3.96 -8.77 -0.81
C ASP A 108 -4.36 -7.99 0.45
N VAL A 109 -4.16 -6.66 0.43
CA VAL A 109 -4.62 -5.79 1.52
C VAL A 109 -6.14 -5.82 1.64
N GLU A 110 -6.85 -5.75 0.51
CA GLU A 110 -8.30 -5.84 0.49
C GLU A 110 -8.79 -7.16 1.09
N ASP A 111 -8.14 -8.27 0.73
CA ASP A 111 -8.47 -9.59 1.27
C ASP A 111 -8.27 -9.66 2.79
N LEU A 112 -7.31 -8.94 3.32
CA LEU A 112 -7.11 -8.87 4.76
C LEU A 112 -8.19 -8.03 5.44
N ILE A 113 -8.57 -6.90 4.85
CA ILE A 113 -9.49 -5.94 5.45
C ILE A 113 -10.94 -6.35 5.27
N ALA A 114 -11.32 -6.91 4.12
CA ALA A 114 -12.69 -7.25 3.77
C ALA A 114 -13.34 -8.26 4.74
N PRO A 115 -12.64 -9.33 5.20
CA PRO A 115 -13.23 -10.24 6.19
C PRO A 115 -13.62 -9.54 7.50
N ALA A 116 -12.78 -8.63 7.99
CA ALA A 116 -13.09 -7.88 9.21
C ALA A 116 -14.31 -7.00 9.02
N ALA A 117 -14.43 -6.34 7.87
CA ALA A 117 -15.59 -5.51 7.54
C ALA A 117 -16.86 -6.36 7.42
N ARG A 118 -16.76 -7.55 6.81
CA ARG A 118 -17.89 -8.48 6.69
C ARG A 118 -18.37 -8.98 8.06
N LEU A 119 -17.44 -9.29 8.94
CA LEU A 119 -17.78 -9.74 10.30
C LEU A 119 -18.51 -8.66 11.08
N ARG A 120 -18.11 -7.41 10.97
CA ARG A 120 -18.79 -6.31 11.59
C ARG A 120 -20.20 -6.12 11.03
N ALA A 121 -20.34 -6.18 9.71
CA ALA A 121 -21.64 -6.06 9.06
C ALA A 121 -22.57 -7.20 9.45
N ALA A 122 -22.08 -8.43 9.53
CA ALA A 122 -22.87 -9.58 9.94
C ALA A 122 -23.31 -9.47 11.40
N GLY A 123 -22.43 -8.98 12.28
CA GLY A 123 -22.80 -8.72 13.69
C GLY A 123 -23.90 -7.71 13.82
N ASP A 124 -23.81 -6.60 13.09
CA ASP A 124 -24.84 -5.56 13.07
C ASP A 124 -26.17 -6.11 12.51
N GLY A 125 -26.08 -6.93 11.45
CA GLY A 125 -27.24 -7.57 10.85
C GLY A 125 -27.92 -8.53 11.82
N ASP A 126 -27.16 -9.33 12.54
CA ASP A 126 -27.70 -10.24 13.56
C ASP A 126 -28.42 -9.47 14.67
N ASP A 127 -27.85 -8.39 15.13
CA ASP A 127 -28.47 -7.56 16.14
C ASP A 127 -29.79 -6.97 15.66
N SER A 128 -29.88 -6.59 14.40
CA SER A 128 -31.09 -6.02 13.83
C SER A 128 -32.22 -7.05 13.66
N LEU A 129 -31.89 -8.34 13.63
CA LEU A 129 -32.86 -9.42 13.48
C LEU A 129 -33.48 -9.84 14.82
N ARG A 130 -32.96 -9.38 15.89
CA ARG A 130 -33.45 -9.67 17.24
C ARG A 130 -34.36 -8.58 17.72
#